data_1a3a188d527af5eaa862a1894c8cf2b1
#
_entry.id   1a3a188d527af5eaa862a1894c8cf2b1
#
_cell.length_a   1.000
_cell.length_b   1.000
_cell.length_c   1.000
_cell.angle_alpha   90.00
_cell.angle_beta   90.00
_cell.angle_gamma   90.00
#
_symmetry.space_group_name_H-M   'P 1'
#
loop_
_entity.id
_entity.type
_entity.pdbx_description
1 polymer ?
#
loop_
_entity_poly.entity_id
_entity_poly.type
_entity_poly.pdbx_seq_one_letter_code
_entity_poly.pdbx_strand_id
1 'polypeptide(L)'
;PIPAMSMISYASGSRYLSLIGGVCLSFYDWYCDLPPSSPQVWGEQTDVPESADWYNSRYLIAWGSNVPQTRTPDAHFFTEARYNGTKTVAITPDYSEVAKLTDHWLHPKQGTDAALAFAFGHVILKEFHVDKPSAYFTDYCRQYSDMPLLVRLEPRADGRLVPERYLRASDLGGLGEANNPEWKTLAFDDNTGMLAVPNGSVGFRWGEKGKWNIEEKDSAGRATRLRLSLKDANDGIAAVSFPYFGGIEHERWTAAKFDEVLERNIPVRRLKLADGKEWMVATVYDLLLAQYGVDRGFGGGNVAKGYDDDMPGTPAWQERITGVPRADVIEIAREFARTADKTKGRSMIIVGAGMNHWFHNDMNYRGLINML
;
A
#
# COMPACT_ATOMS: atom_id res chain seq x y z
N PRO A 1 19.79 12.63 11.60
CA PRO A 1 20.41 13.79 10.95
C PRO A 1 21.04 13.34 9.64
N ILE A 2 20.84 14.12 8.60
CA ILE A 2 21.48 13.85 7.30
C ILE A 2 22.93 14.32 7.41
N PRO A 3 23.91 13.43 7.46
CA PRO A 3 25.28 13.78 7.80
C PRO A 3 26.02 14.51 6.69
N ALA A 4 25.54 14.48 5.46
CA ALA A 4 26.21 15.06 4.32
C ALA A 4 26.16 16.59 4.26
N MET A 5 25.32 17.23 5.07
CA MET A 5 25.02 18.66 4.93
C MET A 5 25.92 19.58 5.74
N SER A 6 26.60 19.07 6.74
CA SER A 6 27.46 19.88 7.59
C SER A 6 28.54 19.07 8.25
N MET A 7 29.78 19.56 8.14
CA MET A 7 30.92 18.99 8.85
C MET A 7 30.69 18.97 10.36
N ILE A 8 29.97 19.96 10.90
CA ILE A 8 29.63 20.04 12.31
C ILE A 8 28.65 18.91 12.70
N SER A 9 27.60 18.69 11.94
CA SER A 9 26.61 17.63 12.21
C SER A 9 27.23 16.23 12.14
N TYR A 10 28.08 15.98 11.15
CA TYR A 10 28.79 14.73 11.00
C TYR A 10 29.84 14.53 12.09
N ALA A 11 30.71 15.52 12.30
CA ALA A 11 31.80 15.41 13.25
C ALA A 11 31.29 15.37 14.71
N SER A 12 30.25 16.12 15.08
CA SER A 12 29.71 16.12 16.43
C SER A 12 29.06 14.80 16.80
N GLY A 13 28.30 14.20 15.88
CA GLY A 13 27.69 12.88 16.08
C GLY A 13 28.72 11.77 16.26
N SER A 14 29.70 11.70 15.37
CA SER A 14 30.80 10.72 15.44
C SER A 14 31.64 10.92 16.69
N ARG A 15 31.96 12.18 17.06
CA ARG A 15 32.69 12.51 18.29
C ARG A 15 31.89 12.08 19.53
N TYR A 16 30.60 12.38 19.58
CA TYR A 16 29.74 11.99 20.70
C TYR A 16 29.76 10.48 20.89
N LEU A 17 29.54 9.73 19.84
CA LEU A 17 29.58 8.26 19.87
C LEU A 17 30.93 7.74 20.37
N SER A 18 32.04 8.29 19.85
CA SER A 18 33.39 7.92 20.30
C SER A 18 33.61 8.20 21.79
N LEU A 19 33.05 9.26 22.33
CA LEU A 19 33.22 9.64 23.76
C LEU A 19 32.42 8.72 24.70
N ILE A 20 31.31 8.18 24.25
CA ILE A 20 30.48 7.26 25.06
C ILE A 20 30.77 5.78 24.78
N GLY A 21 31.76 5.47 23.94
CA GLY A 21 32.07 4.09 23.52
C GLY A 21 31.11 3.51 22.49
N GLY A 22 30.33 4.33 21.84
CA GLY A 22 29.42 3.92 20.77
C GLY A 22 30.14 3.69 19.44
N VAL A 23 29.49 2.97 18.53
CA VAL A 23 30.00 2.69 17.19
C VAL A 23 29.28 3.58 16.17
N CYS A 24 30.06 4.25 15.32
CA CYS A 24 29.53 4.98 14.18
C CYS A 24 29.51 4.04 12.97
N LEU A 25 28.31 3.66 12.51
CA LEU A 25 28.14 2.86 11.32
C LEU A 25 28.30 3.72 10.06
N SER A 26 28.71 3.10 8.94
CA SER A 26 28.71 3.77 7.65
C SER A 26 27.29 4.06 7.20
N PHE A 27 27.02 5.29 6.81
CA PHE A 27 25.68 5.62 6.34
C PHE A 27 25.47 5.28 4.86
N TYR A 28 26.52 5.07 4.10
CA TYR A 28 26.43 4.61 2.71
C TYR A 28 26.10 3.11 2.59
N ASP A 29 26.39 2.33 3.60
CA ASP A 29 26.05 0.90 3.63
C ASP A 29 24.60 0.67 4.07
N TRP A 30 23.87 1.74 4.29
CA TRP A 30 22.51 1.74 4.77
C TRP A 30 21.57 2.28 3.73
N TYR A 31 20.44 1.65 3.62
CA TYR A 31 19.32 2.16 2.85
C TYR A 31 18.47 3.18 3.64
N CYS A 32 19.05 3.88 4.61
CA CYS A 32 18.34 4.92 5.34
C CYS A 32 17.98 6.14 4.47
N ASP A 33 18.71 6.37 3.41
CA ASP A 33 18.37 7.31 2.34
C ASP A 33 17.45 6.71 1.28
N LEU A 34 17.13 5.43 1.39
CA LEU A 34 16.44 4.66 0.39
C LEU A 34 15.10 4.18 0.95
N PRO A 35 14.10 3.96 0.09
CA PRO A 35 12.79 3.55 0.53
C PRO A 35 12.81 2.13 1.12
N PRO A 36 12.68 1.96 2.43
CA PRO A 36 12.83 0.65 3.06
C PRO A 36 11.74 -0.34 2.67
N SER A 37 10.57 0.15 2.26
CA SER A 37 9.47 -0.72 1.82
C SER A 37 9.62 -1.22 0.39
N SER A 38 10.35 -0.50 -0.49
CA SER A 38 10.54 -0.94 -1.86
C SER A 38 11.17 -2.31 -1.96
N PRO A 39 12.28 -2.62 -1.26
CA PRO A 39 12.83 -3.96 -1.23
C PRO A 39 11.88 -5.02 -0.66
N GLN A 40 11.08 -4.64 0.33
CA GLN A 40 10.13 -5.55 0.97
C GLN A 40 8.95 -5.91 0.05
N VAL A 41 8.53 -4.99 -0.81
CA VAL A 41 7.36 -5.17 -1.68
C VAL A 41 7.77 -5.64 -3.08
N TRP A 42 8.80 -5.03 -3.65
CA TRP A 42 9.22 -5.27 -5.03
C TRP A 42 10.51 -6.09 -5.16
N GLY A 43 11.25 -6.25 -4.07
CA GLY A 43 12.55 -6.93 -4.07
C GLY A 43 13.69 -6.05 -4.59
N GLU A 44 13.42 -4.79 -4.89
CA GLU A 44 14.38 -3.81 -5.39
C GLU A 44 14.32 -2.52 -4.59
N GLN A 45 15.48 -1.87 -4.47
CA GLN A 45 15.63 -0.69 -3.63
C GLN A 45 15.23 0.60 -4.31
N THR A 46 15.40 0.67 -5.61
CA THR A 46 15.08 1.83 -6.43
C THR A 46 14.07 1.47 -7.47
N ASP A 47 13.15 2.37 -7.66
CA ASP A 47 12.15 2.25 -8.70
C ASP A 47 12.62 2.96 -9.94
N VAL A 48 12.18 2.45 -11.00
CA VAL A 48 12.22 3.11 -12.28
C VAL A 48 10.78 3.35 -12.70
N PRO A 49 10.42 4.50 -13.21
CA PRO A 49 10.88 4.95 -14.52
C PRO A 49 12.00 5.99 -14.48
N GLU A 50 12.69 6.13 -15.59
CA GLU A 50 13.65 7.22 -15.82
C GLU A 50 12.94 8.57 -15.80
N SER A 51 13.69 9.65 -15.50
CA SER A 51 13.12 11.01 -15.42
C SER A 51 12.48 11.46 -16.75
N ALA A 52 12.97 10.98 -17.89
CA ALA A 52 12.37 11.24 -19.20
C ALA A 52 10.95 10.67 -19.34
N ASP A 53 10.59 9.64 -18.59
CA ASP A 53 9.24 9.07 -18.62
C ASP A 53 8.20 9.98 -17.95
N TRP A 54 8.64 10.97 -17.18
CA TRP A 54 7.72 11.97 -16.59
C TRP A 54 6.96 12.74 -17.67
N TYR A 55 7.51 12.88 -18.87
CA TYR A 55 6.79 13.46 -20.03
C TYR A 55 5.53 12.69 -20.42
N ASN A 56 5.51 11.41 -20.13
CA ASN A 56 4.35 10.54 -20.42
C ASN A 56 3.25 10.66 -19.38
N SER A 57 3.53 11.22 -18.21
CA SER A 57 2.55 11.40 -17.14
C SER A 57 1.46 12.40 -17.53
N ARG A 58 0.33 12.32 -16.85
CA ARG A 58 -0.78 13.28 -16.93
C ARG A 58 -1.17 13.83 -15.57
N TYR A 59 -0.75 13.14 -14.53
CA TYR A 59 -0.85 13.58 -13.15
C TYR A 59 0.39 13.16 -12.38
N LEU A 60 1.04 14.09 -11.70
CA LEU A 60 2.32 13.86 -11.06
C LEU A 60 2.33 14.48 -9.67
N ILE A 61 2.57 13.65 -8.65
CA ILE A 61 2.67 14.07 -7.26
C ILE A 61 4.17 14.02 -6.85
N ALA A 62 4.74 15.17 -6.48
CA ALA A 62 6.03 15.22 -5.81
C ALA A 62 5.82 15.15 -4.29
N TRP A 63 6.07 13.99 -3.69
CA TRP A 63 5.82 13.75 -2.27
C TRP A 63 7.14 13.67 -1.49
N GLY A 64 7.36 14.65 -0.60
CA GLY A 64 8.60 14.75 0.15
C GLY A 64 9.85 14.92 -0.73
N SER A 65 9.67 15.35 -1.98
CA SER A 65 10.73 15.48 -2.98
C SER A 65 10.81 16.90 -3.52
N ASN A 66 11.85 17.63 -3.12
CA ASN A 66 12.14 18.95 -3.64
C ASN A 66 12.94 18.85 -4.95
N VAL A 67 12.28 18.38 -6.00
CA VAL A 67 12.89 18.03 -7.30
C VAL A 67 13.86 19.08 -7.82
N PRO A 68 13.52 20.41 -7.85
CA PRO A 68 14.42 21.41 -8.42
C PRO A 68 15.74 21.58 -7.66
N GLN A 69 15.78 21.23 -6.38
CA GLN A 69 16.94 21.39 -5.53
C GLN A 69 17.68 20.08 -5.29
N THR A 70 16.96 18.99 -5.02
CA THR A 70 17.57 17.70 -4.63
C THR A 70 17.78 16.76 -5.81
N ARG A 71 17.12 17.05 -6.93
CA ARG A 71 17.27 16.35 -8.23
C ARG A 71 17.48 17.37 -9.36
N THR A 72 18.38 18.29 -9.19
CA THR A 72 18.59 19.43 -10.09
C THR A 72 18.70 19.04 -11.56
N PRO A 73 19.43 17.97 -11.95
CA PRO A 73 19.47 17.53 -13.35
C PRO A 73 18.10 17.11 -13.90
N ASP A 74 17.18 16.68 -13.04
CA ASP A 74 15.86 16.18 -13.46
C ASP A 74 14.78 17.27 -13.43
N ALA A 75 15.10 18.45 -12.92
CA ALA A 75 14.12 19.53 -12.72
C ALA A 75 13.45 19.98 -14.03
N HIS A 76 14.17 19.96 -15.14
CA HIS A 76 13.60 20.34 -16.43
C HIS A 76 12.52 19.35 -16.91
N PHE A 77 12.67 18.04 -16.66
CA PHE A 77 11.63 17.06 -17.00
C PHE A 77 10.32 17.37 -16.27
N PHE A 78 10.42 17.78 -15.01
CA PHE A 78 9.26 18.14 -14.21
C PHE A 78 8.53 19.37 -14.78
N THR A 79 9.28 20.43 -15.10
CA THR A 79 8.71 21.67 -15.62
C THR A 79 8.17 21.51 -17.04
N GLU A 80 8.87 20.77 -17.90
CA GLU A 80 8.46 20.53 -19.28
C GLU A 80 7.24 19.59 -19.36
N ALA A 81 7.10 18.61 -18.44
CA ALA A 81 5.90 17.80 -18.35
C ALA A 81 4.63 18.67 -18.14
N ARG A 82 4.74 19.74 -17.35
CA ARG A 82 3.65 20.70 -17.15
C ARG A 82 3.28 21.43 -18.44
N TYR A 83 4.24 21.83 -19.24
CA TYR A 83 3.98 22.44 -20.55
C TYR A 83 3.24 21.48 -21.49
N ASN A 84 3.39 20.18 -21.28
CA ASN A 84 2.66 19.13 -22.00
C ASN A 84 1.28 18.82 -21.37
N GLY A 85 0.83 19.63 -20.40
CA GLY A 85 -0.49 19.52 -19.77
C GLY A 85 -0.57 18.54 -18.59
N THR A 86 0.56 18.08 -18.07
CA THR A 86 0.57 17.28 -16.83
C THR A 86 0.19 18.14 -15.64
N LYS A 87 -0.83 17.74 -14.89
CA LYS A 87 -1.16 18.34 -13.60
C LYS A 87 -0.18 17.88 -12.53
N THR A 88 0.21 18.81 -11.66
CA THR A 88 1.24 18.57 -10.66
C THR A 88 0.80 18.96 -9.26
N VAL A 89 1.18 18.14 -8.29
CA VAL A 89 0.93 18.37 -6.85
C VAL A 89 2.23 18.25 -6.09
N ALA A 90 2.51 19.18 -5.18
CA ALA A 90 3.56 19.03 -4.18
C ALA A 90 2.95 18.68 -2.83
N ILE A 91 3.49 17.66 -2.18
CA ILE A 91 3.16 17.32 -0.78
C ILE A 91 4.44 17.47 0.03
N THR A 92 4.52 18.56 0.76
CA THR A 92 5.71 18.96 1.54
C THR A 92 5.28 19.91 2.65
N PRO A 93 5.87 19.80 3.86
CA PRO A 93 5.48 20.61 5.01
C PRO A 93 5.82 22.09 4.87
N ASP A 94 6.72 22.46 3.99
CA ASP A 94 7.14 23.82 3.72
C ASP A 94 6.95 24.22 2.26
N TYR A 95 6.86 25.53 2.00
CA TYR A 95 6.75 26.06 0.64
C TYR A 95 8.12 26.09 -0.06
N SER A 96 8.59 24.91 -0.39
CA SER A 96 9.89 24.69 -1.07
C SER A 96 9.84 25.00 -2.57
N GLU A 97 10.98 24.85 -3.26
CA GLU A 97 11.09 25.20 -4.67
C GLU A 97 10.13 24.40 -5.55
N VAL A 98 9.87 23.14 -5.22
CA VAL A 98 8.91 22.31 -5.97
C VAL A 98 7.49 22.84 -5.86
N ALA A 99 7.10 23.39 -4.71
CA ALA A 99 5.76 23.94 -4.50
C ALA A 99 5.45 25.09 -5.46
N LYS A 100 6.45 25.91 -5.81
CA LYS A 100 6.32 27.00 -6.78
C LYS A 100 6.02 26.51 -8.20
N LEU A 101 6.37 25.27 -8.49
CA LEU A 101 6.25 24.64 -9.81
C LEU A 101 5.04 23.72 -9.92
N THR A 102 4.15 23.70 -8.95
CA THR A 102 2.99 22.81 -8.93
C THR A 102 1.67 23.58 -8.99
N ASP A 103 0.62 22.90 -9.42
CA ASP A 103 -0.73 23.44 -9.49
C ASP A 103 -1.38 23.46 -8.10
N HIS A 104 -1.03 22.48 -7.25
CA HIS A 104 -1.50 22.37 -5.87
C HIS A 104 -0.35 22.09 -4.92
N TRP A 105 -0.44 22.65 -3.72
CA TRP A 105 0.48 22.38 -2.62
C TRP A 105 -0.29 21.96 -1.38
N LEU A 106 0.00 20.75 -0.90
CA LEU A 106 -0.48 20.26 0.38
C LEU A 106 0.65 20.31 1.41
N HIS A 107 0.33 20.82 2.60
CA HIS A 107 1.31 21.02 3.68
C HIS A 107 0.95 20.21 4.93
N PRO A 108 1.14 18.89 4.92
CA PRO A 108 0.87 18.06 6.09
C PRO A 108 1.83 18.40 7.23
N LYS A 109 1.39 18.20 8.47
CA LYS A 109 2.30 18.20 9.62
C LYS A 109 3.35 17.12 9.42
N GLN A 110 4.58 17.41 9.83
CA GLN A 110 5.72 16.52 9.65
C GLN A 110 5.46 15.15 10.28
N GLY A 111 5.80 14.08 9.57
CA GLY A 111 5.66 12.69 10.03
C GLY A 111 4.24 12.14 10.02
N THR A 112 3.29 12.83 9.38
CA THR A 112 1.89 12.38 9.29
C THR A 112 1.48 11.87 7.90
N ASP A 113 2.45 11.64 7.05
CA ASP A 113 2.26 11.26 5.65
C ASP A 113 1.45 9.97 5.48
N ALA A 114 1.64 8.99 6.37
CA ALA A 114 0.88 7.75 6.33
C ALA A 114 -0.63 7.97 6.49
N ALA A 115 -1.05 8.91 7.34
CA ALA A 115 -2.47 9.24 7.51
C ALA A 115 -3.04 9.88 6.25
N LEU A 116 -2.26 10.74 5.58
CA LEU A 116 -2.65 11.35 4.32
C LEU A 116 -2.78 10.31 3.21
N ALA A 117 -1.77 9.44 3.04
CA ALA A 117 -1.79 8.36 2.05
C ALA A 117 -2.95 7.39 2.30
N PHE A 118 -3.25 7.11 3.57
CA PHE A 118 -4.36 6.25 3.94
C PHE A 118 -5.71 6.84 3.53
N ALA A 119 -5.90 8.14 3.71
CA ALA A 119 -7.11 8.82 3.27
C ALA A 119 -7.23 8.90 1.73
N PHE A 120 -6.13 9.11 1.01
CA PHE A 120 -6.14 8.99 -0.45
C PHE A 120 -6.60 7.59 -0.89
N GLY A 121 -6.03 6.55 -0.30
CA GLY A 121 -6.41 5.17 -0.58
C GLY A 121 -7.89 4.89 -0.28
N HIS A 122 -8.43 5.43 0.82
CA HIS A 122 -9.85 5.31 1.15
C HIS A 122 -10.75 5.89 0.04
N VAL A 123 -10.44 7.09 -0.44
CA VAL A 123 -11.21 7.72 -1.53
C VAL A 123 -11.13 6.91 -2.82
N ILE A 124 -9.93 6.47 -3.19
CA ILE A 124 -9.71 5.68 -4.41
C ILE A 124 -10.49 4.36 -4.34
N LEU A 125 -10.34 3.63 -3.24
CA LEU A 125 -11.02 2.34 -3.04
C LEU A 125 -12.54 2.50 -3.02
N LYS A 126 -13.04 3.55 -2.32
CA LYS A 126 -14.49 3.80 -2.27
C LYS A 126 -15.04 4.11 -3.65
N GLU A 127 -14.48 5.08 -4.36
CA GLU A 127 -15.08 5.58 -5.59
C GLU A 127 -14.83 4.67 -6.81
N PHE A 128 -13.62 4.08 -6.92
CA PHE A 128 -13.20 3.35 -8.13
C PHE A 128 -13.20 1.83 -7.98
N HIS A 129 -13.42 1.30 -6.78
CA HIS A 129 -13.52 -0.14 -6.55
C HIS A 129 -14.87 -0.57 -5.96
N VAL A 130 -15.58 0.33 -5.25
CA VAL A 130 -16.86 -0.02 -4.60
C VAL A 130 -18.04 0.68 -5.26
N ASP A 131 -18.07 2.01 -5.28
CA ASP A 131 -19.22 2.78 -5.78
C ASP A 131 -19.37 2.65 -7.30
N LYS A 132 -18.27 2.78 -8.04
CA LYS A 132 -18.22 2.64 -9.49
C LYS A 132 -16.92 1.95 -9.91
N PRO A 133 -16.86 0.61 -9.85
CA PRO A 133 -15.64 -0.13 -10.17
C PRO A 133 -15.11 0.18 -11.57
N SER A 134 -13.82 0.51 -11.65
CA SER A 134 -13.11 0.65 -12.91
C SER A 134 -12.68 -0.73 -13.41
N ALA A 135 -13.02 -1.07 -14.64
CA ALA A 135 -12.58 -2.31 -15.27
C ALA A 135 -11.05 -2.37 -15.38
N TYR A 136 -10.43 -1.23 -15.69
CA TYR A 136 -8.97 -1.13 -15.77
C TYR A 136 -8.32 -1.48 -14.43
N PHE A 137 -8.79 -0.91 -13.30
CA PHE A 137 -8.21 -1.19 -11.98
C PHE A 137 -8.48 -2.64 -11.55
N THR A 138 -9.67 -3.17 -11.79
CA THR A 138 -9.97 -4.55 -11.42
C THR A 138 -9.13 -5.56 -12.21
N ASP A 139 -8.90 -5.34 -13.49
CA ASP A 139 -8.05 -6.20 -14.30
C ASP A 139 -6.56 -6.04 -13.91
N TYR A 140 -6.11 -4.82 -13.64
CA TYR A 140 -4.77 -4.55 -13.12
C TYR A 140 -4.52 -5.30 -11.81
N CYS A 141 -5.44 -5.19 -10.85
CA CYS A 141 -5.33 -5.87 -9.55
C CYS A 141 -5.24 -7.40 -9.69
N ARG A 142 -5.96 -7.98 -10.65
CA ARG A 142 -5.88 -9.43 -10.89
C ARG A 142 -4.53 -9.89 -11.44
N GLN A 143 -3.92 -9.08 -12.30
CA GLN A 143 -2.73 -9.46 -13.06
C GLN A 143 -1.42 -9.07 -12.39
N TYR A 144 -1.40 -7.93 -11.71
CA TYR A 144 -0.14 -7.30 -11.26
C TYR A 144 -0.02 -7.18 -9.75
N SER A 145 -1.03 -7.61 -8.97
CA SER A 145 -1.01 -7.52 -7.53
C SER A 145 -1.35 -8.84 -6.85
N ASP A 146 -1.15 -8.89 -5.54
CA ASP A 146 -1.54 -10.01 -4.68
C ASP A 146 -3.02 -9.97 -4.24
N MET A 147 -3.76 -8.98 -4.69
CA MET A 147 -5.14 -8.76 -4.25
C MET A 147 -6.10 -9.94 -4.41
N PRO A 148 -6.00 -10.81 -5.45
CA PRO A 148 -6.84 -11.98 -5.55
C PRO A 148 -6.39 -13.15 -4.66
N LEU A 149 -5.19 -13.09 -4.06
CA LEU A 149 -4.67 -14.20 -3.26
C LEU A 149 -5.44 -14.36 -1.95
N LEU A 150 -5.53 -15.61 -1.49
CA LEU A 150 -6.26 -15.95 -0.27
C LEU A 150 -5.35 -15.89 0.95
N VAL A 151 -5.87 -15.28 2.00
CA VAL A 151 -5.25 -15.18 3.32
C VAL A 151 -6.05 -16.00 4.32
N ARG A 152 -5.38 -16.78 5.15
CA ARG A 152 -5.98 -17.50 6.27
C ARG A 152 -6.30 -16.52 7.39
N LEU A 153 -7.44 -16.75 8.06
CA LEU A 153 -7.85 -15.98 9.24
C LEU A 153 -7.63 -16.83 10.47
N GLU A 154 -6.72 -16.40 11.33
CA GLU A 154 -6.39 -17.10 12.56
C GLU A 154 -7.34 -16.70 13.69
N PRO A 155 -8.01 -17.66 14.36
CA PRO A 155 -8.73 -17.38 15.57
C PRO A 155 -7.75 -17.20 16.74
N ARG A 156 -7.81 -16.08 17.43
CA ARG A 156 -7.08 -15.80 18.65
C ARG A 156 -7.80 -16.36 19.88
N ALA A 157 -7.09 -16.48 21.00
CA ALA A 157 -7.63 -17.02 22.24
C ALA A 157 -8.82 -16.22 22.80
N ASP A 158 -8.91 -14.92 22.48
CA ASP A 158 -10.02 -14.03 22.84
C ASP A 158 -11.22 -14.11 21.86
N GLY A 159 -11.16 -15.01 20.88
CA GLY A 159 -12.20 -15.21 19.87
C GLY A 159 -12.10 -14.29 18.65
N ARG A 160 -11.18 -13.35 18.62
CA ARG A 160 -10.96 -12.47 17.46
C ARG A 160 -10.37 -13.25 16.31
N LEU A 161 -10.74 -12.84 15.08
CA LEU A 161 -10.08 -13.31 13.86
C LEU A 161 -9.07 -12.25 13.39
N VAL A 162 -7.88 -12.70 13.04
CA VAL A 162 -6.82 -11.83 12.50
C VAL A 162 -6.27 -12.41 11.19
N PRO A 163 -5.86 -11.59 10.23
CA PRO A 163 -5.14 -12.07 9.05
C PRO A 163 -3.81 -12.72 9.48
N GLU A 164 -3.53 -13.92 8.96
CA GLU A 164 -2.30 -14.65 9.28
C GLU A 164 -1.35 -14.60 8.07
N ARG A 165 -1.42 -15.58 7.20
CA ARG A 165 -0.56 -15.69 6.02
C ARG A 165 -1.37 -16.13 4.80
N TYR A 166 -0.75 -16.05 3.65
CA TYR A 166 -1.35 -16.59 2.43
C TYR A 166 -1.66 -18.09 2.59
N LEU A 167 -2.83 -18.47 2.07
CA LEU A 167 -3.16 -19.87 1.87
C LEU A 167 -2.23 -20.45 0.78
N ARG A 168 -1.67 -21.61 1.03
CA ARG A 168 -0.68 -22.27 0.17
C ARG A 168 -1.20 -23.60 -0.32
N ALA A 169 -0.66 -24.08 -1.45
CA ALA A 169 -1.00 -25.38 -2.00
C ALA A 169 -0.73 -26.51 -1.00
N SER A 170 0.35 -26.42 -0.21
CA SER A 170 0.66 -27.39 0.85
C SER A 170 -0.42 -27.49 1.93
N ASP A 171 -1.16 -26.42 2.22
CA ASP A 171 -2.26 -26.44 3.19
C ASP A 171 -3.41 -27.38 2.75
N LEU A 172 -3.49 -27.67 1.45
CA LEU A 172 -4.52 -28.50 0.83
C LEU A 172 -3.95 -29.80 0.19
N GLY A 173 -2.86 -30.30 0.75
CA GLY A 173 -2.24 -31.53 0.26
C GLY A 173 -1.50 -31.37 -1.08
N GLY A 174 -1.12 -30.14 -1.42
CA GLY A 174 -0.32 -29.84 -2.62
C GLY A 174 -1.12 -29.51 -3.87
N LEU A 175 -2.39 -29.82 -3.95
CA LEU A 175 -3.27 -29.54 -5.11
C LEU A 175 -2.69 -29.99 -6.47
N GLY A 176 -1.89 -31.06 -6.48
CA GLY A 176 -1.22 -31.55 -7.69
C GLY A 176 0.11 -30.85 -8.01
N GLU A 177 0.54 -29.90 -7.19
CA GLU A 177 1.83 -29.23 -7.36
C GLU A 177 2.97 -30.15 -6.87
N ALA A 178 3.84 -30.56 -7.79
CA ALA A 178 4.93 -31.47 -7.48
C ALA A 178 6.10 -30.78 -6.76
N ASN A 179 6.31 -29.48 -7.05
CA ASN A 179 7.45 -28.72 -6.56
C ASN A 179 6.99 -27.52 -5.75
N ASN A 180 7.65 -27.26 -4.63
CA ASN A 180 7.49 -26.08 -3.78
C ASN A 180 6.03 -25.71 -3.41
N PRO A 181 5.13 -26.66 -3.08
CA PRO A 181 3.74 -26.36 -2.76
C PRO A 181 3.59 -25.45 -1.54
N GLU A 182 4.61 -25.41 -0.67
CA GLU A 182 4.69 -24.54 0.51
C GLU A 182 4.92 -23.06 0.16
N TRP A 183 5.30 -22.75 -1.06
CA TRP A 183 5.52 -21.40 -1.56
C TRP A 183 4.47 -20.92 -2.58
N LYS A 184 3.62 -21.84 -3.04
CA LYS A 184 2.60 -21.53 -4.06
C LYS A 184 1.31 -21.06 -3.40
N THR A 185 1.03 -19.78 -3.55
CA THR A 185 -0.20 -19.13 -3.06
C THR A 185 -1.41 -19.48 -3.92
N LEU A 186 -2.59 -19.36 -3.35
CA LEU A 186 -3.85 -19.77 -3.96
C LEU A 186 -4.80 -18.59 -4.16
N ALA A 187 -5.63 -18.70 -5.19
CA ALA A 187 -6.75 -17.83 -5.45
C ALA A 187 -7.95 -18.66 -5.93
N PHE A 188 -9.17 -18.12 -5.92
CA PHE A 188 -10.30 -18.70 -6.61
C PHE A 188 -10.29 -18.26 -8.08
N ASP A 189 -10.61 -19.19 -8.97
CA ASP A 189 -10.84 -18.92 -10.39
C ASP A 189 -12.34 -18.68 -10.63
N ASP A 190 -12.69 -17.53 -11.18
CA ASP A 190 -14.07 -17.17 -11.50
C ASP A 190 -14.69 -18.05 -12.61
N ASN A 191 -13.84 -18.59 -13.50
CA ASN A 191 -14.32 -19.44 -14.59
C ASN A 191 -14.84 -20.80 -14.09
N THR A 192 -14.21 -21.32 -13.06
CA THR A 192 -14.51 -22.67 -12.53
C THR A 192 -15.13 -22.68 -11.14
N GLY A 193 -14.99 -21.58 -10.40
CA GLY A 193 -15.33 -21.50 -8.99
C GLY A 193 -14.39 -22.28 -8.06
N MET A 194 -13.35 -22.89 -8.61
CA MET A 194 -12.40 -23.73 -7.87
C MET A 194 -11.14 -22.95 -7.47
N LEU A 195 -10.35 -23.57 -6.59
CA LEU A 195 -9.04 -23.05 -6.24
C LEU A 195 -8.07 -23.27 -7.39
N ALA A 196 -7.24 -22.28 -7.67
CA ALA A 196 -6.17 -22.31 -8.64
C ALA A 196 -4.85 -21.85 -8.01
N VAL A 197 -3.74 -22.36 -8.54
CA VAL A 197 -2.40 -21.84 -8.27
C VAL A 197 -2.07 -20.88 -9.41
N PRO A 198 -2.09 -19.55 -9.19
CA PRO A 198 -1.79 -18.60 -10.25
C PRO A 198 -0.36 -18.76 -10.76
N ASN A 199 -0.17 -18.66 -12.06
CA ASN A 199 1.16 -18.58 -12.63
C ASN A 199 1.85 -17.30 -12.12
N GLY A 200 3.09 -17.41 -11.64
CA GLY A 200 3.81 -16.27 -11.06
C GLY A 200 3.83 -16.21 -9.53
N SER A 201 3.24 -17.16 -8.83
CA SER A 201 3.44 -17.26 -7.37
C SER A 201 4.91 -17.51 -7.01
N VAL A 202 5.29 -17.18 -5.78
CA VAL A 202 6.70 -17.16 -5.32
C VAL A 202 7.42 -18.50 -5.58
N GLY A 203 6.73 -19.64 -5.49
CA GLY A 203 7.30 -20.96 -5.71
C GLY A 203 7.94 -21.16 -7.08
N PHE A 204 7.55 -20.41 -8.08
CA PHE A 204 8.13 -20.47 -9.41
C PHE A 204 9.52 -19.83 -9.53
N ARG A 205 9.97 -19.06 -8.54
CA ARG A 205 11.31 -18.47 -8.55
C ARG A 205 12.46 -19.48 -8.39
N TRP A 206 12.17 -20.67 -7.90
CA TRP A 206 13.18 -21.65 -7.48
C TRP A 206 13.37 -22.77 -8.50
N GLY A 207 13.56 -22.41 -9.74
CA GLY A 207 13.88 -23.35 -10.81
C GLY A 207 12.73 -23.76 -11.71
N GLU A 208 11.54 -23.25 -11.49
CA GLU A 208 10.40 -23.42 -12.37
C GLU A 208 10.22 -22.19 -13.28
N LYS A 209 9.65 -22.40 -14.46
CA LYS A 209 9.27 -21.29 -15.34
C LYS A 209 8.04 -20.63 -14.77
N GLY A 210 8.25 -19.56 -14.02
CA GLY A 210 7.18 -18.69 -13.54
C GLY A 210 7.05 -17.46 -14.39
N LYS A 211 5.83 -16.99 -14.54
CA LYS A 211 5.49 -15.69 -15.10
C LYS A 211 4.54 -15.00 -14.15
N TRP A 212 4.57 -13.68 -14.14
CA TRP A 212 3.52 -12.92 -13.47
C TRP A 212 2.16 -13.33 -14.05
N ASN A 213 1.09 -13.15 -13.29
CA ASN A 213 -0.28 -13.52 -13.73
C ASN A 213 -0.78 -12.73 -14.95
N ILE A 214 0.11 -12.05 -15.65
CA ILE A 214 -0.15 -11.35 -16.90
C ILE A 214 -0.75 -12.25 -18.00
N GLU A 215 -0.45 -13.54 -17.96
CA GLU A 215 -1.01 -14.49 -18.91
C GLU A 215 -2.39 -15.02 -18.51
N GLU A 216 -2.87 -14.67 -17.30
CA GLU A 216 -4.12 -15.18 -16.72
C GLU A 216 -4.24 -16.70 -16.85
N LYS A 217 -3.19 -17.41 -16.41
CA LYS A 217 -3.10 -18.86 -16.41
C LYS A 217 -2.72 -19.39 -15.02
N ASP A 218 -3.13 -20.62 -14.77
CA ASP A 218 -2.67 -21.39 -13.61
C ASP A 218 -1.33 -22.09 -13.88
N SER A 219 -0.81 -22.78 -12.87
CA SER A 219 0.42 -23.58 -12.95
C SER A 219 0.39 -24.69 -14.00
N ALA A 220 -0.80 -25.19 -14.34
CA ALA A 220 -1.00 -26.18 -15.39
C ALA A 220 -1.22 -25.56 -16.79
N GLY A 221 -1.13 -24.24 -16.92
CA GLY A 221 -1.32 -23.51 -18.18
C GLY A 221 -2.77 -23.33 -18.61
N ARG A 222 -3.73 -23.60 -17.74
CA ARG A 222 -5.15 -23.41 -18.02
C ARG A 222 -5.51 -21.93 -17.83
N ALA A 223 -6.37 -21.40 -18.71
CA ALA A 223 -6.85 -20.03 -18.57
C ALA A 223 -7.63 -19.85 -17.26
N THR A 224 -7.32 -18.81 -16.54
CA THR A 224 -7.96 -18.44 -15.27
C THR A 224 -8.44 -17.00 -15.31
N ARG A 225 -9.46 -16.70 -14.49
CA ARG A 225 -9.83 -15.35 -14.12
C ARG A 225 -9.87 -15.26 -12.61
N LEU A 226 -8.84 -14.72 -12.00
CA LEU A 226 -8.72 -14.70 -10.53
C LEU A 226 -9.79 -13.82 -9.91
N ARG A 227 -10.46 -14.35 -8.88
CA ARG A 227 -11.51 -13.66 -8.14
C ARG A 227 -10.91 -12.65 -7.18
N LEU A 228 -11.27 -11.38 -7.33
CA LEU A 228 -10.81 -10.32 -6.42
C LEU A 228 -11.55 -10.33 -5.08
N SER A 229 -12.87 -10.52 -5.09
CA SER A 229 -13.69 -10.42 -3.90
C SER A 229 -14.55 -11.65 -3.70
N LEU A 230 -14.74 -12.05 -2.46
CA LEU A 230 -15.67 -13.10 -2.05
C LEU A 230 -17.11 -12.60 -1.85
N LYS A 231 -17.39 -11.32 -2.12
CA LYS A 231 -18.70 -10.70 -1.88
C LYS A 231 -19.87 -11.54 -2.39
N ASP A 232 -19.78 -12.02 -3.63
CA ASP A 232 -20.86 -12.76 -4.29
C ASP A 232 -20.71 -14.30 -4.23
N ALA A 233 -19.66 -14.78 -3.55
CA ALA A 233 -19.33 -16.20 -3.44
C ALA A 233 -18.73 -16.54 -2.09
N ASN A 234 -19.37 -16.09 -1.01
CA ASN A 234 -18.94 -16.33 0.36
C ASN A 234 -19.78 -17.41 1.05
N ASP A 235 -19.25 -17.95 2.15
CA ASP A 235 -19.94 -18.85 3.06
C ASP A 235 -20.45 -18.10 4.31
N GLY A 236 -20.29 -16.78 4.35
CA GLY A 236 -20.72 -15.90 5.42
C GLY A 236 -19.87 -14.66 5.55
N ILE A 237 -20.25 -13.83 6.51
CA ILE A 237 -19.54 -12.61 6.88
C ILE A 237 -18.87 -12.84 8.23
N ALA A 238 -17.62 -12.43 8.37
CA ALA A 238 -16.85 -12.54 9.61
C ALA A 238 -16.26 -11.19 10.00
N ALA A 239 -16.24 -10.90 11.31
CA ALA A 239 -15.53 -9.77 11.86
C ALA A 239 -14.04 -10.09 11.94
N VAL A 240 -13.22 -9.24 11.34
CA VAL A 240 -11.76 -9.34 11.36
C VAL A 240 -11.18 -8.13 12.05
N SER A 241 -10.17 -8.37 12.89
CA SER A 241 -9.52 -7.35 13.70
C SER A 241 -8.26 -6.84 13.03
N PHE A 242 -8.15 -5.52 12.96
CA PHE A 242 -6.97 -4.80 12.45
C PHE A 242 -6.36 -3.98 13.59
N PRO A 243 -5.02 -3.94 13.73
CA PRO A 243 -4.37 -3.12 14.73
C PRO A 243 -4.62 -1.63 14.47
N TYR A 244 -4.81 -0.86 15.55
CA TYR A 244 -4.96 0.59 15.50
C TYR A 244 -4.22 1.23 16.67
N PHE A 245 -3.38 2.20 16.37
CA PHE A 245 -2.51 2.83 17.36
C PHE A 245 -3.03 4.20 17.87
N GLY A 246 -4.29 4.49 17.69
CA GLY A 246 -4.99 5.64 18.29
C GLY A 246 -4.64 7.03 17.78
N GLY A 247 -3.58 7.21 17.02
CA GLY A 247 -3.21 8.52 16.47
C GLY A 247 -2.71 9.53 17.51
N ILE A 248 -2.83 10.82 17.18
CA ILE A 248 -2.28 11.94 18.00
C ILE A 248 -3.03 12.25 19.29
N GLU A 249 -4.19 11.66 19.51
CA GLU A 249 -5.00 11.86 20.72
C GLU A 249 -4.36 11.26 21.96
N HIS A 250 -3.41 10.37 21.77
CA HIS A 250 -2.69 9.75 22.85
C HIS A 250 -1.45 10.57 23.22
N GLU A 251 -1.62 11.59 24.03
CA GLU A 251 -0.51 12.44 24.50
C GLU A 251 0.56 11.67 25.28
N ARG A 252 0.26 10.46 25.73
CA ARG A 252 1.17 9.60 26.49
C ARG A 252 1.16 8.18 25.97
N TRP A 253 2.33 7.67 25.73
CA TRP A 253 2.63 6.29 25.39
C TRP A 253 2.37 5.40 26.62
N THR A 254 1.18 4.86 26.72
CA THR A 254 0.87 3.82 27.73
C THR A 254 0.60 2.50 26.98
N ALA A 255 1.16 1.39 27.48
CA ALA A 255 1.01 0.08 26.87
C ALA A 255 -0.46 -0.29 26.58
N ALA A 256 -1.38 0.09 27.45
CA ALA A 256 -2.81 -0.17 27.29
C ALA A 256 -3.46 0.47 26.05
N LYS A 257 -2.83 1.45 25.43
CA LYS A 257 -3.37 2.16 24.25
C LYS A 257 -2.89 1.62 22.91
N PHE A 258 -1.93 0.71 22.92
CA PHE A 258 -1.46 0.02 21.71
C PHE A 258 -2.26 -1.22 21.36
N ASP A 259 -3.11 -1.67 22.26
CA ASP A 259 -3.95 -2.87 22.08
C ASP A 259 -5.32 -2.57 21.44
N GLU A 260 -5.52 -1.34 20.97
CA GLU A 260 -6.74 -1.00 20.25
C GLU A 260 -6.78 -1.72 18.90
N VAL A 261 -7.94 -2.27 18.59
CA VAL A 261 -8.21 -2.92 17.31
C VAL A 261 -9.47 -2.36 16.69
N LEU A 262 -9.50 -2.33 15.38
CA LEU A 262 -10.70 -2.04 14.60
C LEU A 262 -11.27 -3.34 14.09
N GLU A 263 -12.51 -3.65 14.45
CA GLU A 263 -13.21 -4.82 13.93
C GLU A 263 -14.08 -4.41 12.75
N ARG A 264 -13.88 -5.10 11.63
CA ARG A 264 -14.61 -4.84 10.38
C ARG A 264 -15.04 -6.12 9.72
N ASN A 265 -16.25 -6.12 9.21
CA ASN A 265 -16.84 -7.27 8.57
C ASN A 265 -16.36 -7.46 7.13
N ILE A 266 -16.01 -8.71 6.81
CA ILE A 266 -15.57 -9.10 5.46
C ILE A 266 -16.25 -10.40 5.02
N PRO A 267 -16.41 -10.65 3.71
CA PRO A 267 -16.88 -11.93 3.21
C PRO A 267 -15.77 -12.98 3.32
N VAL A 268 -16.13 -14.17 3.73
CA VAL A 268 -15.19 -15.28 3.94
C VAL A 268 -15.64 -16.56 3.26
N ARG A 269 -14.69 -17.44 2.94
CA ARG A 269 -14.93 -18.83 2.57
C ARG A 269 -14.37 -19.75 3.66
N ARG A 270 -15.01 -20.91 3.85
CA ARG A 270 -14.56 -21.96 4.74
C ARG A 270 -13.92 -23.07 3.93
N LEU A 271 -12.70 -23.46 4.29
CA LEU A 271 -11.96 -24.49 3.60
C LEU A 271 -11.48 -25.54 4.61
N LYS A 272 -11.68 -26.80 4.27
CA LYS A 272 -11.08 -27.90 5.01
C LYS A 272 -9.67 -28.13 4.51
N LEU A 273 -8.69 -27.97 5.39
CA LEU A 273 -7.28 -28.16 5.07
C LEU A 273 -6.85 -29.63 5.16
N ALA A 274 -5.65 -29.93 4.72
CA ALA A 274 -5.10 -31.29 4.73
C ALA A 274 -4.97 -31.88 6.14
N ASP A 275 -4.81 -31.04 7.17
CA ASP A 275 -4.79 -31.45 8.59
C ASP A 275 -6.19 -31.79 9.16
N GLY A 276 -7.22 -31.68 8.33
CA GLY A 276 -8.62 -31.94 8.68
C GLY A 276 -9.34 -30.78 9.36
N LYS A 277 -8.66 -29.68 9.67
CA LYS A 277 -9.25 -28.48 10.28
C LYS A 277 -9.95 -27.62 9.25
N GLU A 278 -11.02 -26.97 9.67
CA GLU A 278 -11.69 -25.95 8.88
C GLU A 278 -11.11 -24.57 9.22
N TRP A 279 -10.76 -23.83 8.17
CA TRP A 279 -10.27 -22.47 8.28
C TRP A 279 -11.09 -21.50 7.45
N MET A 280 -11.27 -20.29 7.97
CA MET A 280 -11.80 -19.20 7.18
C MET A 280 -10.66 -18.55 6.38
N VAL A 281 -10.99 -18.15 5.15
CA VAL A 281 -10.08 -17.43 4.26
C VAL A 281 -10.81 -16.23 3.67
N ALA A 282 -10.04 -15.18 3.39
CA ALA A 282 -10.48 -13.99 2.68
C ALA A 282 -9.48 -13.63 1.58
N THR A 283 -9.87 -12.83 0.61
CA THR A 283 -8.92 -12.27 -0.35
C THR A 283 -8.17 -11.10 0.26
N VAL A 284 -6.95 -10.84 -0.22
CA VAL A 284 -6.20 -9.62 0.14
C VAL A 284 -7.04 -8.37 -0.19
N TYR A 285 -7.74 -8.37 -1.33
CA TYR A 285 -8.63 -7.28 -1.72
C TYR A 285 -9.73 -6.99 -0.70
N ASP A 286 -10.42 -8.03 -0.20
CA ASP A 286 -11.46 -7.85 0.82
C ASP A 286 -10.89 -7.34 2.14
N LEU A 287 -9.70 -7.81 2.51
CA LEU A 287 -8.97 -7.33 3.69
C LEU A 287 -8.50 -5.89 3.53
N LEU A 288 -7.98 -5.51 2.35
CA LEU A 288 -7.52 -4.15 2.08
C LEU A 288 -8.67 -3.14 2.17
N LEU A 289 -9.80 -3.42 1.53
CA LEU A 289 -11.00 -2.58 1.61
C LEU A 289 -11.47 -2.38 3.05
N ALA A 290 -11.45 -3.45 3.84
CA ALA A 290 -11.80 -3.40 5.25
C ALA A 290 -10.76 -2.60 6.06
N GLN A 291 -9.47 -2.80 5.82
CA GLN A 291 -8.41 -2.06 6.49
C GLN A 291 -8.54 -0.55 6.27
N TYR A 292 -8.90 -0.14 5.05
CA TYR A 292 -9.15 1.27 4.72
C TYR A 292 -10.51 1.80 5.19
N GLY A 293 -11.33 0.98 5.84
CA GLY A 293 -12.61 1.38 6.42
C GLY A 293 -13.71 1.68 5.40
N VAL A 294 -13.60 1.16 4.20
CA VAL A 294 -14.57 1.38 3.13
C VAL A 294 -15.84 0.56 3.39
N ASP A 295 -16.99 1.22 3.47
CA ASP A 295 -18.27 0.56 3.64
C ASP A 295 -18.65 -0.22 2.38
N ARG A 296 -19.00 -1.49 2.58
CA ARG A 296 -19.44 -2.42 1.53
C ARG A 296 -20.81 -3.04 1.82
N GLY A 297 -21.49 -2.52 2.85
CA GLY A 297 -22.81 -3.01 3.25
C GLY A 297 -22.80 -4.33 4.03
N PHE A 298 -21.65 -4.76 4.57
CA PHE A 298 -21.56 -5.98 5.39
C PHE A 298 -21.92 -5.75 6.86
N GLY A 299 -22.25 -4.51 7.23
CA GLY A 299 -22.49 -4.14 8.63
C GLY A 299 -21.21 -4.17 9.47
N GLY A 300 -21.38 -4.25 10.80
CA GLY A 300 -20.25 -4.23 11.74
C GLY A 300 -19.92 -2.83 12.25
N GLY A 301 -18.93 -2.78 13.14
CA GLY A 301 -18.40 -1.52 13.68
C GLY A 301 -17.26 -0.94 12.86
N ASN A 302 -16.82 0.26 13.24
CA ASN A 302 -15.60 0.91 12.71
C ASN A 302 -15.57 1.09 11.18
N VAL A 303 -16.73 1.28 10.56
CA VAL A 303 -16.90 1.51 9.12
C VAL A 303 -17.41 2.93 8.89
N ALA A 304 -16.77 3.67 8.00
CA ALA A 304 -17.16 5.04 7.70
C ALA A 304 -18.39 5.09 6.82
N LYS A 305 -19.39 5.90 7.19
CA LYS A 305 -20.57 6.16 6.37
C LYS A 305 -20.33 7.20 5.28
N GLY A 306 -19.31 8.03 5.46
CA GLY A 306 -18.93 9.08 4.53
C GLY A 306 -17.58 9.69 4.84
N TYR A 307 -17.17 10.64 4.01
CA TYR A 307 -15.86 11.32 4.14
C TYR A 307 -15.76 12.25 5.35
N ASP A 308 -16.91 12.66 5.91
CA ASP A 308 -16.98 13.54 7.07
C ASP A 308 -16.95 12.79 8.41
N ASP A 309 -17.04 11.48 8.39
CA ASP A 309 -16.92 10.67 9.60
C ASP A 309 -15.47 10.66 10.10
N ASP A 310 -15.28 10.92 11.37
CA ASP A 310 -13.96 10.81 12.02
C ASP A 310 -13.63 9.35 12.35
N MET A 311 -13.41 8.58 11.32
CA MET A 311 -13.11 7.15 11.40
C MET A 311 -11.75 6.88 10.76
N PRO A 312 -10.88 6.08 11.37
CA PRO A 312 -9.54 5.80 10.81
C PRO A 312 -9.56 5.42 9.33
N GLY A 313 -8.85 6.19 8.54
CA GLY A 313 -8.75 6.08 7.09
C GLY A 313 -9.55 7.13 6.31
N THR A 314 -10.50 7.85 6.93
CA THR A 314 -11.30 8.83 6.21
C THR A 314 -10.59 10.16 5.98
N PRO A 315 -11.03 10.97 5.01
CA PRO A 315 -10.57 12.34 4.84
C PRO A 315 -10.75 13.23 6.08
N ALA A 316 -11.83 13.09 6.85
CA ALA A 316 -12.04 13.85 8.08
C ALA A 316 -11.04 13.46 9.19
N TRP A 317 -10.80 12.17 9.35
CA TRP A 317 -9.82 11.67 10.31
C TRP A 317 -8.40 12.17 9.99
N GLN A 318 -7.97 12.10 8.71
CA GLN A 318 -6.66 12.59 8.33
C GLN A 318 -6.51 14.10 8.51
N GLU A 319 -7.56 14.90 8.21
CA GLU A 319 -7.51 16.37 8.38
C GLU A 319 -7.16 16.75 9.81
N ARG A 320 -7.73 16.07 10.80
CA ARG A 320 -7.41 16.27 12.21
C ARG A 320 -5.95 15.94 12.55
N ILE A 321 -5.38 14.92 11.89
CA ILE A 321 -4.00 14.48 12.12
C ILE A 321 -3.01 15.37 11.36
N THR A 322 -3.21 15.51 10.06
CA THR A 322 -2.24 16.15 9.15
C THR A 322 -2.41 17.66 9.04
N GLY A 323 -3.61 18.17 9.30
CA GLY A 323 -3.97 19.56 9.04
C GLY A 323 -4.31 19.86 7.58
N VAL A 324 -4.21 18.90 6.67
CA VAL A 324 -4.59 19.08 5.26
C VAL A 324 -6.10 19.02 5.12
N PRO A 325 -6.75 20.04 4.49
CA PRO A 325 -8.19 20.05 4.33
C PRO A 325 -8.71 18.80 3.62
N ARG A 326 -9.77 18.20 4.15
CA ARG A 326 -10.40 17.00 3.57
C ARG A 326 -10.85 17.18 2.13
N ALA A 327 -11.30 18.39 1.78
CA ALA A 327 -11.75 18.72 0.43
C ALA A 327 -10.61 18.55 -0.59
N ASP A 328 -9.41 19.02 -0.27
CA ASP A 328 -8.24 18.92 -1.12
C ASP A 328 -7.81 17.46 -1.29
N VAL A 329 -7.86 16.69 -0.21
CA VAL A 329 -7.53 15.24 -0.22
C VAL A 329 -8.49 14.48 -1.13
N ILE A 330 -9.79 14.74 -1.01
CA ILE A 330 -10.82 14.10 -1.85
C ILE A 330 -10.63 14.47 -3.32
N GLU A 331 -10.39 15.74 -3.61
CA GLU A 331 -10.23 16.22 -4.99
C GLU A 331 -8.99 15.61 -5.64
N ILE A 332 -7.84 15.68 -4.97
CA ILE A 332 -6.56 15.18 -5.51
C ILE A 332 -6.57 13.66 -5.67
N ALA A 333 -7.07 12.91 -4.68
CA ALA A 333 -7.19 11.46 -4.77
C ALA A 333 -8.08 11.03 -5.94
N ARG A 334 -9.22 11.72 -6.11
CA ARG A 334 -10.15 11.49 -7.20
C ARG A 334 -9.56 11.81 -8.56
N GLU A 335 -8.84 12.93 -8.68
CA GLU A 335 -8.18 13.30 -9.93
C GLU A 335 -7.04 12.37 -10.30
N PHE A 336 -6.24 11.95 -9.32
CA PHE A 336 -5.16 10.99 -9.49
C PHE A 336 -5.70 9.66 -10.06
N ALA A 337 -6.70 9.08 -9.40
CA ALA A 337 -7.29 7.82 -9.84
C ALA A 337 -8.05 7.95 -11.17
N ARG A 338 -8.82 9.04 -11.35
CA ARG A 338 -9.53 9.29 -12.61
C ARG A 338 -8.58 9.43 -13.79
N THR A 339 -7.44 10.08 -13.58
CA THR A 339 -6.43 10.23 -14.61
C THR A 339 -5.81 8.87 -14.95
N ALA A 340 -5.48 8.07 -13.94
CA ALA A 340 -4.97 6.71 -14.15
C ALA A 340 -5.96 5.84 -14.93
N ASP A 341 -7.24 5.85 -14.55
CA ASP A 341 -8.29 5.08 -15.24
C ASP A 341 -8.43 5.49 -16.72
N LYS A 342 -8.54 6.80 -16.98
CA LYS A 342 -8.71 7.33 -18.34
C LYS A 342 -7.50 7.12 -19.25
N THR A 343 -6.30 7.19 -18.69
CA THR A 343 -5.04 7.18 -19.45
C THR A 343 -4.29 5.86 -19.38
N LYS A 344 -4.85 4.86 -18.68
CA LYS A 344 -4.24 3.55 -18.49
C LYS A 344 -2.90 3.64 -17.74
N GLY A 345 -2.92 4.32 -16.59
CA GLY A 345 -1.82 4.33 -15.65
C GLY A 345 -0.88 5.54 -15.73
N ARG A 346 -1.26 6.66 -16.39
CA ARG A 346 -0.40 7.84 -16.49
C ARG A 346 -0.50 8.79 -15.29
N SER A 347 -0.68 8.24 -14.10
CA SER A 347 -0.56 8.95 -12.83
C SER A 347 0.67 8.42 -12.09
N MET A 348 1.50 9.33 -11.55
CA MET A 348 2.80 9.00 -11.01
C MET A 348 3.05 9.71 -9.69
N ILE A 349 3.83 9.09 -8.80
CA ILE A 349 4.32 9.71 -7.57
C ILE A 349 5.85 9.71 -7.61
N ILE A 350 6.46 10.88 -7.45
CA ILE A 350 7.90 11.03 -7.20
C ILE A 350 8.10 11.13 -5.70
N VAL A 351 8.75 10.14 -5.12
CA VAL A 351 9.00 10.07 -3.68
C VAL A 351 10.41 10.57 -3.37
N GLY A 352 10.54 11.37 -2.33
CA GLY A 352 11.81 11.89 -1.87
C GLY A 352 12.16 11.49 -0.44
N ALA A 353 13.35 11.86 -0.02
CA ALA A 353 13.91 11.57 1.30
C ALA A 353 13.05 12.07 2.47
N GLY A 354 12.21 13.09 2.25
CA GLY A 354 11.25 13.57 3.24
C GLY A 354 10.28 12.50 3.76
N MET A 355 10.05 11.46 2.97
CA MET A 355 9.22 10.31 3.37
C MET A 355 10.01 9.23 4.10
N ASN A 356 11.33 9.13 3.85
CA ASN A 356 12.15 8.01 4.28
C ASN A 356 12.71 8.14 5.69
N HIS A 357 12.80 9.36 6.21
CA HIS A 357 13.58 9.64 7.42
C HIS A 357 12.74 9.67 8.71
N TRP A 358 11.50 9.22 8.64
CA TRP A 358 10.63 9.08 9.82
C TRP A 358 10.78 7.71 10.48
N PHE A 359 10.37 7.59 11.73
CA PHE A 359 10.53 6.36 12.52
C PHE A 359 9.81 5.15 11.87
N HIS A 360 8.60 5.33 11.39
CA HIS A 360 7.83 4.29 10.67
C HIS A 360 7.78 4.57 9.16
N ASN A 361 8.90 4.89 8.57
CA ASN A 361 9.00 5.25 7.15
C ASN A 361 8.57 4.11 6.20
N ASP A 362 8.79 2.85 6.58
CA ASP A 362 8.32 1.69 5.84
C ASP A 362 6.79 1.68 5.69
N MET A 363 6.05 2.09 6.73
CA MET A 363 4.59 2.20 6.67
C MET A 363 4.13 3.37 5.80
N ASN A 364 4.86 4.50 5.82
CA ASN A 364 4.60 5.62 4.93
C ASN A 364 4.69 5.18 3.45
N TYR A 365 5.76 4.46 3.11
CA TYR A 365 5.95 3.92 1.76
C TYR A 365 4.89 2.91 1.36
N ARG A 366 4.52 2.00 2.25
CA ARG A 366 3.44 1.04 1.99
C ARG A 366 2.12 1.73 1.70
N GLY A 367 1.83 2.84 2.39
CA GLY A 367 0.67 3.69 2.10
C GLY A 367 0.69 4.24 0.69
N LEU A 368 1.85 4.71 0.20
CA LEU A 368 2.00 5.18 -1.18
C LEU A 368 1.90 4.05 -2.21
N ILE A 369 2.55 2.92 -1.97
CA ILE A 369 2.51 1.76 -2.86
C ILE A 369 1.07 1.26 -3.03
N ASN A 370 0.28 1.26 -1.96
CA ASN A 370 -1.12 0.85 -2.03
C ASN A 370 -2.01 1.82 -2.83
N MET A 371 -1.54 3.04 -3.12
CA MET A 371 -2.25 3.98 -3.99
C MET A 371 -2.01 3.72 -5.48
N LEU A 372 -0.95 3.00 -5.81
CA LEU A 372 -0.51 2.69 -7.18
C LEU A 372 -1.07 1.35 -7.66
#